data_d81b49ccf318691ae71bf1feb5011d07
#
_entry.id   d81b49ccf318691ae71bf1feb5011d07
#
_cell.length_a   1.000
_cell.length_b   1.000
_cell.length_c   1.000
_cell.angle_alpha   90.00
_cell.angle_beta   90.00
_cell.angle_gamma   90.00
#
_symmetry.space_group_name_H-M   'P 1'
#
loop_
_entity.id
_entity.type
_entity.pdbx_description
1 polymer ?
#
loop_
_entity_poly.entity_id
_entity_poly.type
_entity_poly.pdbx_seq_one_letter_code
_entity_poly.pdbx_strand_id
1 'polypeptide(L)'
;KGSDTCFHVTLGPVSSQTSTGMVILAGTPIGDTASASPRLVQTLQGAQVIAAEDTRRLTDLLHRLQISTSARVVSYFEGNEAARTQELLEALLAGQDVVVVTDAGMPSVSDPGFRLVSAAIEHGVRVTSVPGPTAVTTALAISGMPTDRFCFEGFLPRKRGERRRRLQELVDETRTTVLYEAPHRVADLLHDAVEILGAQRHAAICRELTKTYEEVHRGTLAQLCDWVEQGVRGEITLVLAGATAQTVSLADAVEMVNEVVADGEKTSRAVAGIAARTGLRRRELYDAFLAARRSGVGTSQSGDGHAEAPDQPSAE
;
A
#
# COMPACT_ATOMS: atom_id res chain seq x y z
N LYS A 1 24.83 -51.30 11.78
CA LYS A 1 23.60 -52.00 11.38
C LYS A 1 22.50 -50.95 11.47
N GLY A 2 22.24 -50.26 10.36
CA GLY A 2 21.16 -49.31 10.21
C GLY A 2 19.98 -50.04 9.57
N SER A 3 18.82 -49.91 10.16
CA SER A 3 17.56 -50.41 9.64
C SER A 3 16.90 -49.34 8.77
N ASP A 4 16.97 -49.55 7.46
CA ASP A 4 16.17 -48.78 6.50
C ASP A 4 14.69 -49.13 6.64
N THR A 5 13.90 -48.23 7.19
CA THR A 5 12.42 -48.33 7.23
C THR A 5 11.87 -47.70 5.96
N CYS A 6 11.65 -48.56 4.95
CA CYS A 6 10.98 -48.16 3.72
C CYS A 6 9.48 -47.91 3.99
N PHE A 7 9.01 -46.65 3.96
CA PHE A 7 7.60 -46.35 3.99
C PHE A 7 6.96 -46.71 2.64
N HIS A 8 6.25 -47.83 2.59
CA HIS A 8 5.35 -48.13 1.47
C HIS A 8 4.08 -47.33 1.62
N VAL A 9 3.95 -46.26 0.82
CA VAL A 9 2.69 -45.55 0.64
C VAL A 9 1.85 -46.40 -0.33
N THR A 10 0.86 -47.09 0.20
CA THR A 10 -0.17 -47.77 -0.62
C THR A 10 -1.11 -46.69 -1.19
N LEU A 11 -0.97 -46.37 -2.45
CA LEU A 11 -1.95 -45.55 -3.19
C LEU A 11 -3.23 -46.41 -3.27
N GLY A 12 -4.25 -46.01 -2.53
CA GLY A 12 -5.61 -46.53 -2.69
C GLY A 12 -6.17 -46.24 -4.09
N PRO A 13 -7.26 -46.95 -4.52
CA PRO A 13 -7.82 -46.79 -5.84
C PRO A 13 -8.21 -45.32 -6.04
N VAL A 14 -7.72 -44.73 -7.13
CA VAL A 14 -8.12 -43.39 -7.62
C VAL A 14 -9.62 -43.49 -7.91
N SER A 15 -10.45 -42.98 -6.98
CA SER A 15 -11.85 -42.72 -7.27
C SER A 15 -11.89 -41.79 -8.47
N SER A 16 -12.80 -42.01 -9.40
CA SER A 16 -13.08 -41.11 -10.53
C SER A 16 -13.50 -39.74 -9.98
N GLN A 17 -12.53 -38.90 -9.62
CA GLN A 17 -12.79 -37.51 -9.30
C GLN A 17 -13.27 -36.86 -10.60
N THR A 18 -14.54 -36.51 -10.67
CA THR A 18 -15.01 -35.50 -11.61
C THR A 18 -14.07 -34.34 -11.50
N SER A 19 -13.30 -34.04 -12.56
CA SER A 19 -12.34 -32.96 -12.53
C SER A 19 -13.11 -31.66 -12.26
N THR A 20 -12.84 -31.00 -11.14
CA THR A 20 -13.37 -29.68 -10.86
C THR A 20 -12.91 -28.70 -11.95
N GLY A 21 -13.70 -27.69 -12.25
CA GLY A 21 -13.27 -26.56 -13.07
C GLY A 21 -12.21 -25.74 -12.35
N MET A 22 -11.79 -24.63 -12.94
CA MET A 22 -10.84 -23.71 -12.33
C MET A 22 -11.37 -22.27 -12.31
N VAL A 23 -10.94 -21.49 -11.32
CA VAL A 23 -11.09 -20.03 -11.32
C VAL A 23 -9.96 -19.42 -12.12
N ILE A 24 -10.29 -18.55 -13.07
CA ILE A 24 -9.34 -17.83 -13.91
C ILE A 24 -9.56 -16.33 -13.70
N LEU A 25 -8.66 -15.67 -12.96
CA LEU A 25 -8.68 -14.21 -12.82
C LEU A 25 -8.07 -13.59 -14.07
N ALA A 26 -8.85 -12.92 -14.89
CA ALA A 26 -8.40 -12.41 -16.18
C ALA A 26 -8.27 -10.87 -16.16
N GLY A 27 -7.04 -10.38 -16.28
CA GLY A 27 -6.76 -8.95 -16.30
C GLY A 27 -7.22 -8.31 -17.61
N THR A 28 -8.03 -7.27 -17.49
CA THR A 28 -8.58 -6.49 -18.60
C THR A 28 -7.77 -5.21 -18.85
N PRO A 29 -7.85 -4.59 -20.04
CA PRO A 29 -7.25 -3.28 -20.30
C PRO A 29 -7.71 -2.22 -19.30
N ILE A 30 -6.81 -1.32 -18.91
CA ILE A 30 -7.14 -0.18 -18.02
C ILE A 30 -7.52 1.09 -18.81
N GLY A 31 -7.51 1.02 -20.13
CA GLY A 31 -7.86 2.14 -21.03
C GLY A 31 -7.69 1.73 -22.47
N ASP A 32 -6.43 1.54 -22.92
CA ASP A 32 -6.13 1.11 -24.29
C ASP A 32 -6.35 -0.39 -24.47
N THR A 33 -7.29 -0.73 -25.35
CA THR A 33 -7.58 -2.14 -25.70
C THR A 33 -6.42 -2.85 -26.38
N ALA A 34 -5.45 -2.14 -26.96
CA ALA A 34 -4.23 -2.75 -27.51
C ALA A 34 -3.37 -3.43 -26.45
N SER A 35 -3.57 -3.11 -25.17
CA SER A 35 -2.93 -3.78 -24.03
C SER A 35 -3.56 -5.13 -23.66
N ALA A 36 -4.66 -5.53 -24.30
CA ALA A 36 -5.26 -6.84 -24.10
C ALA A 36 -4.31 -7.95 -24.57
N SER A 37 -3.99 -8.89 -23.69
CA SER A 37 -3.13 -10.00 -24.07
C SER A 37 -3.86 -10.97 -25.02
N PRO A 38 -3.15 -11.62 -25.96
CA PRO A 38 -3.75 -12.68 -26.78
C PRO A 38 -4.38 -13.80 -25.93
N ARG A 39 -3.82 -14.06 -24.76
CA ARG A 39 -4.34 -15.05 -23.82
C ARG A 39 -5.68 -14.62 -23.22
N LEU A 40 -5.89 -13.32 -22.92
CA LEU A 40 -7.19 -12.80 -22.50
C LEU A 40 -8.25 -13.08 -23.56
N VAL A 41 -7.94 -12.77 -24.82
CA VAL A 41 -8.86 -12.99 -25.96
C VAL A 41 -9.25 -14.47 -26.05
N GLN A 42 -8.28 -15.38 -26.06
CA GLN A 42 -8.52 -16.83 -26.09
C GLN A 42 -9.33 -17.32 -24.89
N THR A 43 -9.01 -16.81 -23.70
CA THR A 43 -9.72 -17.19 -22.46
C THR A 43 -11.19 -16.79 -22.51
N LEU A 44 -11.49 -15.57 -22.95
CA LEU A 44 -12.87 -15.09 -23.06
C LEU A 44 -13.65 -15.79 -24.17
N GLN A 45 -13.00 -16.14 -25.30
CA GLN A 45 -13.61 -16.92 -26.37
C GLN A 45 -14.01 -18.33 -25.93
N GLY A 46 -13.13 -18.99 -25.16
CA GLY A 46 -13.33 -20.37 -24.70
C GLY A 46 -14.05 -20.50 -23.37
N ALA A 47 -14.45 -19.40 -22.74
CA ALA A 47 -15.07 -19.42 -21.41
C ALA A 47 -16.43 -20.12 -21.43
N GLN A 48 -16.73 -20.90 -20.37
CA GLN A 48 -18.03 -21.49 -20.10
C GLN A 48 -18.90 -20.56 -19.22
N VAL A 49 -18.25 -19.96 -18.22
CA VAL A 49 -18.87 -18.99 -17.31
C VAL A 49 -17.96 -17.78 -17.19
N ILE A 50 -18.51 -16.58 -17.35
CA ILE A 50 -17.81 -15.33 -17.10
C ILE A 50 -18.51 -14.60 -15.97
N ALA A 51 -17.80 -14.39 -14.85
CA ALA A 51 -18.21 -13.55 -13.74
C ALA A 51 -17.67 -12.14 -13.99
N ALA A 52 -18.55 -11.19 -14.28
CA ALA A 52 -18.21 -9.82 -14.66
C ALA A 52 -18.72 -8.81 -13.64
N GLU A 53 -17.89 -7.81 -13.30
CA GLU A 53 -18.27 -6.72 -12.39
C GLU A 53 -19.43 -5.90 -12.98
N ASP A 54 -19.27 -5.35 -14.19
CA ASP A 54 -20.37 -4.78 -14.98
C ASP A 54 -20.50 -5.53 -16.31
N THR A 55 -21.62 -6.20 -16.49
CA THR A 55 -21.90 -7.00 -17.71
C THR A 55 -21.98 -6.14 -18.97
N ARG A 56 -22.32 -4.85 -18.85
CA ARG A 56 -22.37 -3.92 -19.99
C ARG A 56 -20.96 -3.56 -20.42
N ARG A 57 -20.05 -3.29 -19.46
CA ARG A 57 -18.64 -3.03 -19.76
C ARG A 57 -17.94 -4.25 -20.36
N LEU A 58 -18.28 -5.46 -19.86
CA LEU A 58 -17.82 -6.69 -20.51
C LEU A 58 -18.29 -6.75 -21.96
N THR A 59 -19.57 -6.47 -22.24
CA THR A 59 -20.11 -6.49 -23.61
C THR A 59 -19.37 -5.52 -24.52
N ASP A 60 -19.10 -4.30 -24.03
CA ASP A 60 -18.34 -3.30 -24.76
C ASP A 60 -16.89 -3.76 -25.02
N LEU A 61 -16.25 -4.39 -24.03
CA LEU A 61 -14.90 -4.94 -24.17
C LEU A 61 -14.86 -6.06 -25.23
N LEU A 62 -15.79 -7.02 -25.16
CA LEU A 62 -15.91 -8.11 -26.14
C LEU A 62 -16.09 -7.55 -27.56
N HIS A 63 -16.96 -6.55 -27.73
CA HIS A 63 -17.19 -5.90 -29.01
C HIS A 63 -15.92 -5.21 -29.53
N ARG A 64 -15.23 -4.42 -28.68
CA ARG A 64 -14.00 -3.71 -29.04
C ARG A 64 -12.84 -4.66 -29.40
N LEU A 65 -12.77 -5.82 -28.76
CA LEU A 65 -11.78 -6.86 -29.03
C LEU A 65 -12.23 -7.86 -30.12
N GLN A 66 -13.43 -7.67 -30.70
CA GLN A 66 -14.02 -8.56 -31.70
C GLN A 66 -14.11 -10.02 -31.23
N ILE A 67 -14.46 -10.22 -29.94
CA ILE A 67 -14.61 -11.52 -29.32
C ILE A 67 -16.07 -11.96 -29.38
N SER A 68 -16.31 -13.16 -29.95
CA SER A 68 -17.58 -13.88 -29.82
C SER A 68 -17.42 -14.98 -28.78
N THR A 69 -18.34 -15.05 -27.83
CA THR A 69 -18.36 -16.09 -26.79
C THR A 69 -19.78 -16.60 -26.58
N SER A 70 -19.92 -17.87 -26.23
CA SER A 70 -21.19 -18.50 -25.79
C SER A 70 -21.27 -18.65 -24.27
N ALA A 71 -20.36 -18.02 -23.55
CA ALA A 71 -20.28 -18.12 -22.10
C ALA A 71 -21.58 -17.63 -21.40
N ARG A 72 -21.97 -18.31 -20.35
CA ARG A 72 -22.95 -17.77 -19.40
C ARG A 72 -22.33 -16.61 -18.61
N VAL A 73 -22.84 -15.40 -18.80
CA VAL A 73 -22.37 -14.21 -18.10
C VAL A 73 -23.14 -14.04 -16.79
N VAL A 74 -22.41 -13.89 -15.68
CA VAL A 74 -22.94 -13.68 -14.33
C VAL A 74 -22.45 -12.32 -13.82
N SER A 75 -23.36 -11.46 -13.36
CA SER A 75 -22.98 -10.21 -12.70
C SER A 75 -22.39 -10.53 -11.33
N TYR A 76 -21.15 -10.04 -11.06
CA TYR A 76 -20.37 -10.34 -9.88
C TYR A 76 -19.62 -9.10 -9.40
N PHE A 77 -20.24 -8.30 -8.52
CA PHE A 77 -19.72 -7.06 -7.99
C PHE A 77 -19.81 -7.03 -6.46
N GLU A 78 -19.15 -6.07 -5.81
CA GLU A 78 -19.06 -5.99 -4.34
C GLU A 78 -20.40 -6.18 -3.63
N GLY A 79 -21.47 -5.56 -4.14
CA GLY A 79 -22.81 -5.63 -3.53
C GLY A 79 -23.50 -7.00 -3.62
N ASN A 80 -23.11 -7.88 -4.56
CA ASN A 80 -23.71 -9.21 -4.71
C ASN A 80 -22.70 -10.37 -4.57
N GLU A 81 -21.42 -10.06 -4.38
CA GLU A 81 -20.33 -11.02 -4.35
C GLU A 81 -20.62 -12.20 -3.41
N ALA A 82 -21.11 -11.93 -2.19
CA ALA A 82 -21.40 -12.97 -1.20
C ALA A 82 -22.44 -14.01 -1.70
N ALA A 83 -23.54 -13.54 -2.31
CA ALA A 83 -24.59 -14.41 -2.82
C ALA A 83 -24.15 -15.16 -4.09
N ARG A 84 -23.41 -14.51 -5.00
CA ARG A 84 -22.97 -15.08 -6.26
C ARG A 84 -21.81 -16.05 -6.11
N THR A 85 -20.99 -15.91 -5.06
CA THR A 85 -19.87 -16.83 -4.79
C THR A 85 -20.35 -18.27 -4.69
N GLN A 86 -21.49 -18.53 -4.03
CA GLN A 86 -22.04 -19.88 -3.91
C GLN A 86 -22.44 -20.46 -5.28
N GLU A 87 -23.15 -19.70 -6.12
CA GLU A 87 -23.52 -20.11 -7.48
C GLU A 87 -22.31 -20.44 -8.35
N LEU A 88 -21.27 -19.61 -8.27
CA LEU A 88 -20.04 -19.80 -9.05
C LEU A 88 -19.24 -21.00 -8.54
N LEU A 89 -19.22 -21.22 -7.23
CA LEU A 89 -18.58 -22.39 -6.63
C LEU A 89 -19.26 -23.69 -7.06
N GLU A 90 -20.57 -23.72 -7.12
CA GLU A 90 -21.33 -24.89 -7.62
C GLU A 90 -20.99 -25.20 -9.08
N ALA A 91 -20.85 -24.16 -9.93
CA ALA A 91 -20.40 -24.34 -11.32
C ALA A 91 -18.98 -24.94 -11.40
N LEU A 92 -18.05 -24.44 -10.56
CA LEU A 92 -16.68 -24.96 -10.46
C LEU A 92 -16.66 -26.44 -10.02
N LEU A 93 -17.45 -26.79 -9.01
CA LEU A 93 -17.54 -28.17 -8.52
C LEU A 93 -18.20 -29.11 -9.54
N ALA A 94 -19.06 -28.57 -10.42
CA ALA A 94 -19.62 -29.29 -11.56
C ALA A 94 -18.67 -29.41 -12.76
N GLY A 95 -17.41 -28.95 -12.64
CA GLY A 95 -16.38 -29.07 -13.67
C GLY A 95 -16.37 -27.93 -14.69
N GLN A 96 -17.09 -26.82 -14.45
CA GLN A 96 -17.08 -25.65 -15.33
C GLN A 96 -15.99 -24.67 -14.91
N ASP A 97 -15.22 -24.15 -15.87
CA ASP A 97 -14.29 -23.06 -15.63
C ASP A 97 -15.05 -21.74 -15.46
N VAL A 98 -14.61 -20.94 -14.45
CA VAL A 98 -15.16 -19.60 -14.21
C VAL A 98 -14.07 -18.56 -14.43
N VAL A 99 -14.26 -17.72 -15.45
CA VAL A 99 -13.42 -16.58 -15.75
C VAL A 99 -13.96 -15.37 -15.02
N VAL A 100 -13.17 -14.75 -14.14
CA VAL A 100 -13.52 -13.52 -13.44
C VAL A 100 -12.88 -12.36 -14.16
N VAL A 101 -13.67 -11.34 -14.50
CA VAL A 101 -13.21 -10.07 -15.08
C VAL A 101 -13.80 -8.89 -14.32
N THR A 102 -13.03 -7.83 -14.23
CA THR A 102 -13.45 -6.54 -13.67
C THR A 102 -13.49 -5.46 -14.75
N ASP A 103 -14.02 -4.34 -14.42
CA ASP A 103 -14.20 -3.23 -15.35
C ASP A 103 -12.89 -2.78 -15.99
N ALA A 104 -11.78 -2.86 -15.22
CA ALA A 104 -10.43 -2.53 -15.67
C ALA A 104 -9.38 -3.16 -14.73
N GLY A 105 -8.30 -3.67 -15.30
CA GLY A 105 -7.17 -4.19 -14.52
C GLY A 105 -7.34 -5.63 -14.06
N MET A 106 -6.71 -5.96 -12.93
CA MET A 106 -6.69 -7.31 -12.36
C MET A 106 -7.80 -7.50 -11.34
N PRO A 107 -8.66 -8.54 -11.48
CA PRO A 107 -9.64 -8.89 -10.46
C PRO A 107 -9.00 -9.12 -9.09
N SER A 108 -9.76 -8.91 -8.02
CA SER A 108 -9.37 -9.03 -6.60
C SER A 108 -8.40 -7.94 -6.09
N VAL A 109 -8.02 -6.96 -6.91
CA VAL A 109 -7.15 -5.84 -6.51
C VAL A 109 -7.97 -4.55 -6.47
N SER A 110 -8.57 -4.23 -5.33
CA SER A 110 -9.59 -3.19 -5.11
C SER A 110 -10.91 -3.45 -5.87
N ASP A 111 -11.10 -4.64 -6.37
CA ASP A 111 -12.21 -5.10 -7.19
C ASP A 111 -12.75 -6.44 -6.65
N PRO A 112 -13.94 -6.90 -7.07
CA PRO A 112 -14.48 -8.19 -6.66
C PRO A 112 -13.61 -9.36 -7.13
N GLY A 113 -13.69 -10.49 -6.41
CA GLY A 113 -12.97 -11.72 -6.75
C GLY A 113 -12.39 -12.46 -5.55
N PHE A 114 -11.97 -11.74 -4.51
CA PHE A 114 -11.32 -12.32 -3.33
C PHE A 114 -12.17 -13.42 -2.67
N ARG A 115 -13.48 -13.22 -2.52
CA ARG A 115 -14.39 -14.21 -1.90
C ARG A 115 -14.45 -15.50 -2.70
N LEU A 116 -14.54 -15.41 -4.02
CA LEU A 116 -14.57 -16.60 -4.90
C LEU A 116 -13.23 -17.34 -4.86
N VAL A 117 -12.12 -16.61 -4.89
CA VAL A 117 -10.77 -17.20 -4.77
C VAL A 117 -10.62 -17.95 -3.46
N SER A 118 -11.02 -17.33 -2.32
CA SER A 118 -10.94 -17.97 -1.00
C SER A 118 -11.82 -19.23 -0.95
N ALA A 119 -13.07 -19.15 -1.39
CA ALA A 119 -13.99 -20.29 -1.42
C ALA A 119 -13.48 -21.43 -2.34
N ALA A 120 -12.93 -21.09 -3.50
CA ALA A 120 -12.35 -22.07 -4.42
C ALA A 120 -11.17 -22.83 -3.78
N ILE A 121 -10.26 -22.11 -3.11
CA ILE A 121 -9.11 -22.70 -2.41
C ILE A 121 -9.59 -23.62 -1.28
N GLU A 122 -10.57 -23.19 -0.47
CA GLU A 122 -11.14 -24.00 0.63
C GLU A 122 -11.75 -25.32 0.13
N HIS A 123 -12.26 -25.36 -1.11
CA HIS A 123 -12.85 -26.53 -1.73
C HIS A 123 -11.88 -27.29 -2.66
N GLY A 124 -10.59 -26.97 -2.63
CA GLY A 124 -9.57 -27.65 -3.44
C GLY A 124 -9.68 -27.37 -4.95
N VAL A 125 -10.43 -26.33 -5.34
CA VAL A 125 -10.56 -25.89 -6.73
C VAL A 125 -9.33 -25.10 -7.15
N ARG A 126 -8.79 -25.41 -8.32
CA ARG A 126 -7.63 -24.73 -8.86
C ARG A 126 -7.93 -23.26 -9.16
N VAL A 127 -7.03 -22.36 -8.77
CA VAL A 127 -7.06 -20.94 -9.12
C VAL A 127 -5.85 -20.61 -9.99
N THR A 128 -6.07 -19.85 -11.05
CA THR A 128 -5.00 -19.36 -11.96
C THR A 128 -5.30 -17.93 -12.39
N SER A 129 -4.38 -17.30 -13.10
CA SER A 129 -4.63 -15.99 -13.67
C SER A 129 -4.17 -15.89 -15.14
N VAL A 130 -4.80 -14.98 -15.86
CA VAL A 130 -4.33 -14.41 -17.12
C VAL A 130 -3.86 -13.00 -16.76
N PRO A 131 -2.53 -12.77 -16.64
CA PRO A 131 -2.01 -11.48 -16.23
C PRO A 131 -2.37 -10.40 -17.26
N GLY A 132 -2.67 -9.23 -16.75
CA GLY A 132 -3.01 -8.05 -17.55
C GLY A 132 -2.45 -6.75 -16.94
N PRO A 133 -2.76 -5.60 -17.55
CA PRO A 133 -2.35 -4.30 -17.04
C PRO A 133 -2.91 -4.05 -15.64
N THR A 134 -2.19 -3.26 -14.83
CA THR A 134 -2.70 -2.73 -13.56
C THR A 134 -2.33 -1.27 -13.41
N ALA A 135 -3.25 -0.43 -12.93
CA ALA A 135 -2.97 0.97 -12.70
C ALA A 135 -1.92 1.17 -11.59
N VAL A 136 -1.85 0.27 -10.61
CA VAL A 136 -0.86 0.29 -9.51
C VAL A 136 0.56 0.27 -10.04
N THR A 137 0.91 -0.79 -10.79
CA THR A 137 2.28 -0.98 -11.29
C THR A 137 2.60 -0.03 -12.43
N THR A 138 1.61 0.34 -13.26
CA THR A 138 1.78 1.32 -14.34
C THR A 138 2.10 2.70 -13.75
N ALA A 139 1.30 3.18 -12.79
CA ALA A 139 1.56 4.45 -12.12
C ALA A 139 2.91 4.44 -11.40
N LEU A 140 3.21 3.38 -10.65
CA LEU A 140 4.47 3.24 -9.93
C LEU A 140 5.67 3.37 -10.88
N ALA A 141 5.64 2.65 -12.01
CA ALA A 141 6.73 2.63 -12.99
C ALA A 141 7.02 4.02 -13.61
N ILE A 142 5.99 4.83 -13.81
CA ILE A 142 6.13 6.14 -14.45
C ILE A 142 6.10 7.32 -13.46
N SER A 143 5.89 7.06 -12.17
CA SER A 143 5.81 8.11 -11.13
C SER A 143 7.14 8.84 -10.90
N GLY A 144 8.26 8.15 -11.08
CA GLY A 144 9.59 8.65 -10.66
C GLY A 144 9.88 8.48 -9.17
N MET A 145 9.00 7.79 -8.43
CA MET A 145 9.23 7.42 -7.03
C MET A 145 10.01 6.09 -6.95
N PRO A 146 10.71 5.79 -5.83
CA PRO A 146 11.38 4.52 -5.62
C PRO A 146 10.40 3.34 -5.78
N THR A 147 10.82 2.30 -6.51
CA THR A 147 9.95 1.15 -6.86
C THR A 147 10.36 -0.16 -6.20
N ASP A 148 11.49 -0.18 -5.52
CA ASP A 148 12.06 -1.36 -4.86
C ASP A 148 11.18 -1.91 -3.73
N ARG A 149 10.51 -1.01 -3.01
CA ARG A 149 9.55 -1.36 -1.95
C ARG A 149 8.37 -0.39 -1.99
N PHE A 150 7.18 -0.92 -2.15
CA PHE A 150 5.96 -0.12 -2.15
C PHE A 150 4.82 -0.82 -1.41
N CYS A 151 3.81 -0.06 -1.03
CA CYS A 151 2.54 -0.56 -0.53
C CYS A 151 1.38 0.01 -1.36
N PHE A 152 0.30 -0.74 -1.41
CA PHE A 152 -0.93 -0.34 -2.08
C PHE A 152 -2.06 -0.25 -1.04
N GLU A 153 -2.70 0.91 -0.98
CA GLU A 153 -3.74 1.23 0.00
C GLU A 153 -5.16 1.22 -0.59
N GLY A 154 -5.28 1.08 -1.91
CA GLY A 154 -6.58 1.16 -2.58
C GLY A 154 -7.21 2.55 -2.43
N PHE A 155 -8.54 2.59 -2.25
CA PHE A 155 -9.29 3.83 -1.98
C PHE A 155 -9.34 4.10 -0.48
N LEU A 156 -8.94 5.30 -0.08
CA LEU A 156 -9.10 5.70 1.31
C LEU A 156 -10.58 5.93 1.68
N PRO A 157 -10.95 5.81 2.97
CA PRO A 157 -12.33 5.97 3.43
C PRO A 157 -12.96 7.29 2.96
N ARG A 158 -14.26 7.24 2.61
CA ARG A 158 -15.01 8.42 2.15
C ARG A 158 -15.20 9.44 3.26
N LYS A 159 -15.38 8.99 4.52
CA LYS A 159 -15.57 9.88 5.67
C LYS A 159 -14.24 10.52 6.05
N ARG A 160 -14.23 11.86 6.13
CA ARG A 160 -13.02 12.65 6.42
C ARG A 160 -12.25 12.15 7.65
N GLY A 161 -12.93 11.89 8.76
CA GLY A 161 -12.26 11.44 10.00
C GLY A 161 -11.56 10.08 9.85
N GLU A 162 -12.17 9.13 9.12
CA GLU A 162 -11.58 7.82 8.85
C GLU A 162 -10.42 7.94 7.86
N ARG A 163 -10.56 8.78 6.81
CA ARG A 163 -9.50 9.09 5.84
C ARG A 163 -8.28 9.69 6.52
N ARG A 164 -8.48 10.70 7.38
CA ARG A 164 -7.40 11.34 8.16
C ARG A 164 -6.69 10.36 9.08
N ARG A 165 -7.42 9.46 9.75
CA ARG A 165 -6.81 8.41 10.57
C ARG A 165 -5.93 7.49 9.73
N ARG A 166 -6.40 7.08 8.54
CA ARG A 166 -5.59 6.24 7.64
C ARG A 166 -4.35 6.97 7.14
N LEU A 167 -4.45 8.27 6.80
CA LEU A 167 -3.29 9.10 6.48
C LEU A 167 -2.30 9.21 7.64
N GLN A 168 -2.79 9.30 8.88
CA GLN A 168 -1.93 9.34 10.06
C GLN A 168 -1.07 8.07 10.20
N GLU A 169 -1.59 6.90 9.82
CA GLU A 169 -0.84 5.65 9.80
C GLU A 169 0.28 5.64 8.75
N LEU A 170 0.20 6.52 7.74
CA LEU A 170 1.19 6.66 6.66
C LEU A 170 2.27 7.74 6.93
N VAL A 171 2.22 8.43 8.08
CA VAL A 171 3.18 9.50 8.40
C VAL A 171 4.61 8.97 8.36
N ASP A 172 4.85 7.82 9.00
CA ASP A 172 6.15 7.18 9.12
C ASP A 172 6.40 6.07 8.08
N GLU A 173 5.47 5.88 7.11
CA GLU A 173 5.64 4.87 6.07
C GLU A 173 6.79 5.26 5.13
N THR A 174 7.85 4.45 5.13
CA THR A 174 9.08 4.69 4.36
C THR A 174 9.03 4.15 2.94
N ARG A 175 8.09 3.26 2.64
CA ARG A 175 7.88 2.72 1.30
C ARG A 175 7.08 3.70 0.44
N THR A 176 7.26 3.64 -0.86
CA THR A 176 6.36 4.31 -1.80
C THR A 176 4.93 3.78 -1.62
N THR A 177 3.95 4.66 -1.49
CA THR A 177 2.54 4.28 -1.29
C THR A 177 1.72 4.63 -2.52
N VAL A 178 0.97 3.66 -3.03
CA VAL A 178 0.07 3.84 -4.17
C VAL A 178 -1.38 3.85 -3.67
N LEU A 179 -2.15 4.83 -4.12
CA LEU A 179 -3.56 5.04 -3.77
C LEU A 179 -4.40 5.20 -5.03
N TYR A 180 -5.62 4.70 -5.00
CA TYR A 180 -6.65 5.08 -5.97
C TYR A 180 -7.51 6.20 -5.40
N GLU A 181 -7.96 7.11 -6.27
CA GLU A 181 -8.94 8.12 -5.86
C GLU A 181 -9.85 8.54 -7.01
N ALA A 182 -11.07 8.90 -6.67
CA ALA A 182 -12.02 9.46 -7.61
C ALA A 182 -11.74 10.95 -7.87
N PRO A 183 -11.96 11.46 -9.09
CA PRO A 183 -11.62 12.84 -9.45
C PRO A 183 -12.31 13.89 -8.57
N HIS A 184 -13.55 13.62 -8.13
CA HIS A 184 -14.32 14.53 -7.28
C HIS A 184 -13.90 14.51 -5.79
N ARG A 185 -12.94 13.62 -5.40
CA ARG A 185 -12.46 13.46 -4.03
C ARG A 185 -10.97 13.78 -3.87
N VAL A 186 -10.22 13.85 -4.99
CA VAL A 186 -8.76 13.99 -4.94
C VAL A 186 -8.31 15.31 -4.28
N ALA A 187 -9.04 16.39 -4.45
CA ALA A 187 -8.74 17.66 -3.78
C ALA A 187 -8.83 17.52 -2.25
N ASP A 188 -9.93 16.96 -1.75
CA ASP A 188 -10.11 16.68 -0.32
C ASP A 188 -9.03 15.76 0.26
N LEU A 189 -8.63 14.73 -0.51
CA LEU A 189 -7.56 13.82 -0.12
C LEU A 189 -6.22 14.56 0.00
N LEU A 190 -5.89 15.39 -0.99
CA LEU A 190 -4.63 16.13 -1.00
C LEU A 190 -4.56 17.18 0.12
N HIS A 191 -5.66 17.90 0.40
CA HIS A 191 -5.72 18.83 1.53
C HIS A 191 -5.44 18.09 2.87
N ASP A 192 -6.12 16.98 3.12
CA ASP A 192 -5.87 16.19 4.32
C ASP A 192 -4.43 15.62 4.35
N ALA A 193 -3.88 15.24 3.18
CA ALA A 193 -2.52 14.73 3.08
C ALA A 193 -1.47 15.84 3.35
N VAL A 194 -1.67 17.06 2.85
CA VAL A 194 -0.80 18.21 3.14
C VAL A 194 -0.76 18.49 4.64
N GLU A 195 -1.92 18.49 5.31
CA GLU A 195 -2.01 18.75 6.75
C GLU A 195 -1.33 17.64 7.60
N ILE A 196 -1.41 16.38 7.17
CA ILE A 196 -0.99 15.23 7.98
C ILE A 196 0.41 14.75 7.63
N LEU A 197 0.69 14.61 6.32
CA LEU A 197 1.98 14.06 5.84
C LEU A 197 3.03 15.14 5.58
N GLY A 198 2.61 16.41 5.59
CA GLY A 198 3.45 17.56 5.33
C GLY A 198 3.44 18.03 3.87
N ALA A 199 3.41 19.34 3.69
CA ALA A 199 3.30 20.01 2.39
C ALA A 199 4.44 19.65 1.41
N GLN A 200 5.63 19.34 1.93
CA GLN A 200 6.84 19.06 1.15
C GLN A 200 7.00 17.59 0.75
N ARG A 201 6.12 16.69 1.19
CA ARG A 201 6.17 15.29 0.78
C ARG A 201 5.96 15.17 -0.71
N HIS A 202 6.89 14.50 -1.40
CA HIS A 202 6.80 14.32 -2.84
C HIS A 202 5.73 13.31 -3.22
N ALA A 203 5.08 13.55 -4.35
CA ALA A 203 4.07 12.64 -4.91
C ALA A 203 3.98 12.77 -6.43
N ALA A 204 3.27 11.85 -7.05
CA ALA A 204 2.87 11.91 -8.45
C ALA A 204 1.39 11.58 -8.57
N ILE A 205 0.65 12.38 -9.33
CA ILE A 205 -0.72 12.09 -9.76
C ILE A 205 -0.63 11.54 -11.18
N CYS A 206 -1.02 10.28 -11.34
CA CYS A 206 -1.15 9.62 -12.64
C CYS A 206 -2.64 9.58 -13.00
N ARG A 207 -3.02 10.28 -14.07
CA ARG A 207 -4.40 10.45 -14.50
C ARG A 207 -4.63 9.77 -15.84
N GLU A 208 -5.77 9.08 -16.01
CA GLU A 208 -6.21 8.49 -17.27
C GLU A 208 -5.15 7.59 -17.94
N LEU A 209 -4.48 6.77 -17.14
CA LEU A 209 -3.41 5.87 -17.60
C LEU A 209 -3.83 5.07 -18.82
N THR A 210 -2.96 5.03 -19.83
CA THR A 210 -3.14 4.38 -21.14
C THR A 210 -4.26 4.96 -22.03
N LYS A 211 -4.97 6.00 -21.56
CA LYS A 211 -6.05 6.63 -22.32
C LYS A 211 -5.53 7.86 -23.09
N THR A 212 -6.37 8.41 -23.96
CA THR A 212 -6.04 9.60 -24.79
C THR A 212 -5.54 10.80 -23.98
N TYR A 213 -6.03 10.95 -22.77
CA TYR A 213 -5.69 12.08 -21.90
C TYR A 213 -4.79 11.65 -20.71
N GLU A 214 -3.91 10.68 -20.97
CA GLU A 214 -2.91 10.28 -19.98
C GLU A 214 -2.04 11.46 -19.58
N GLU A 215 -1.88 11.66 -18.29
CA GLU A 215 -1.10 12.77 -17.75
C GLU A 215 -0.46 12.37 -16.41
N VAL A 216 0.78 12.83 -16.17
CA VAL A 216 1.49 12.59 -14.91
C VAL A 216 2.04 13.89 -14.37
N HIS A 217 1.46 14.36 -13.26
CA HIS A 217 1.95 15.51 -12.51
C HIS A 217 2.78 15.06 -11.32
N ARG A 218 3.99 15.59 -11.20
CA ARG A 218 4.93 15.30 -10.13
C ARG A 218 5.27 16.57 -9.37
N GLY A 219 5.38 16.48 -8.06
CA GLY A 219 5.74 17.62 -7.22
C GLY A 219 5.58 17.31 -5.75
N THR A 220 5.58 18.37 -4.94
CA THR A 220 5.19 18.28 -3.54
C THR A 220 3.67 18.16 -3.41
N LEU A 221 3.18 17.65 -2.27
CA LEU A 221 1.75 17.60 -2.01
C LEU A 221 1.08 18.97 -2.12
N ALA A 222 1.76 20.05 -1.70
CA ALA A 222 1.25 21.41 -1.86
C ALA A 222 1.07 21.79 -3.34
N GLN A 223 2.09 21.55 -4.18
CA GLN A 223 2.01 21.84 -5.62
C GLN A 223 0.91 21.04 -6.33
N LEU A 224 0.73 19.79 -5.95
CA LEU A 224 -0.32 18.93 -6.50
C LEU A 224 -1.72 19.36 -6.02
N CYS A 225 -1.83 19.87 -4.80
CA CYS A 225 -3.05 20.45 -4.28
C CYS A 225 -3.50 21.64 -5.13
N ASP A 226 -2.58 22.62 -5.39
CA ASP A 226 -2.83 23.77 -6.24
C ASP A 226 -3.25 23.37 -7.68
N TRP A 227 -2.65 22.29 -8.19
CA TRP A 227 -2.97 21.79 -9.53
C TRP A 227 -4.39 21.19 -9.62
N VAL A 228 -4.82 20.38 -8.63
CA VAL A 228 -6.15 19.76 -8.66
C VAL A 228 -7.29 20.72 -8.45
N GLU A 229 -7.06 21.90 -7.84
CA GLU A 229 -8.07 22.96 -7.66
C GLU A 229 -8.57 23.54 -9.00
N GLN A 230 -7.80 23.42 -10.07
CA GLN A 230 -8.19 23.81 -11.42
C GLN A 230 -9.27 22.87 -12.01
N GLY A 231 -9.59 21.80 -11.32
CA GLY A 231 -10.55 20.79 -11.72
C GLY A 231 -9.91 19.62 -12.48
N VAL A 232 -10.02 18.43 -11.92
CA VAL A 232 -9.46 17.19 -12.48
C VAL A 232 -10.60 16.25 -12.86
N ARG A 233 -10.47 15.56 -13.99
CA ARG A 233 -11.42 14.56 -14.49
C ARG A 233 -10.71 13.26 -14.79
N GLY A 234 -11.47 12.17 -14.81
CA GLY A 234 -10.96 10.84 -15.12
C GLY A 234 -10.44 10.08 -13.91
N GLU A 235 -9.91 8.90 -14.14
CA GLU A 235 -9.40 8.01 -13.09
C GLU A 235 -8.02 8.46 -12.61
N ILE A 236 -7.80 8.37 -11.31
CA ILE A 236 -6.59 8.90 -10.67
C ILE A 236 -5.91 7.80 -9.84
N THR A 237 -4.61 7.66 -10.07
CA THR A 237 -3.71 6.92 -9.20
C THR A 237 -2.70 7.89 -8.61
N LEU A 238 -2.69 8.02 -7.28
CA LEU A 238 -1.73 8.82 -6.55
C LEU A 238 -0.58 7.94 -6.07
N VAL A 239 0.65 8.37 -6.31
CA VAL A 239 1.87 7.70 -5.85
C VAL A 239 2.60 8.65 -4.90
N LEU A 240 2.62 8.31 -3.61
CA LEU A 240 3.30 9.09 -2.56
C LEU A 240 4.71 8.55 -2.35
N ALA A 241 5.68 9.43 -2.26
CA ALA A 241 7.01 9.05 -1.78
C ALA A 241 6.92 8.54 -0.33
N GLY A 242 7.79 7.62 0.03
CA GLY A 242 7.96 7.22 1.42
C GLY A 242 8.35 8.41 2.31
N ALA A 243 8.10 8.30 3.62
CA ALA A 243 8.65 9.25 4.57
C ALA A 243 10.18 9.27 4.41
N THR A 244 10.73 10.44 4.20
CA THR A 244 12.16 10.62 4.41
C THR A 244 12.40 10.35 5.89
N ALA A 245 13.32 9.43 6.22
CA ALA A 245 13.79 9.35 7.58
C ALA A 245 14.12 10.79 8.00
N GLN A 246 13.40 11.33 8.98
CA GLN A 246 13.84 12.59 9.57
C GLN A 246 15.27 12.30 10.00
N THR A 247 16.21 12.97 9.35
CA THR A 247 17.59 12.99 9.86
C THR A 247 17.49 13.75 11.17
N VAL A 248 17.14 13.02 12.23
CA VAL A 248 17.20 13.57 13.59
C VAL A 248 18.63 14.05 13.75
N SER A 249 18.80 15.32 14.03
CA SER A 249 20.15 15.84 14.25
C SER A 249 20.79 15.09 15.42
N LEU A 250 22.10 14.99 15.42
CA LEU A 250 22.80 14.34 16.53
C LEU A 250 22.45 14.99 17.88
N ALA A 251 22.19 16.30 17.88
CA ALA A 251 21.78 17.07 19.05
C ALA A 251 20.37 16.65 19.52
N ASP A 252 19.38 16.61 18.61
CA ASP A 252 18.02 16.19 18.95
C ASP A 252 17.98 14.72 19.42
N ALA A 253 18.78 13.86 18.79
CA ALA A 253 18.91 12.47 19.22
C ALA A 253 19.51 12.34 20.63
N VAL A 254 20.43 13.23 21.02
CA VAL A 254 20.97 13.30 22.38
C VAL A 254 19.89 13.73 23.37
N GLU A 255 19.03 14.68 23.02
CA GLU A 255 17.89 15.08 23.85
C GLU A 255 16.91 13.92 24.06
N MET A 256 16.55 13.21 22.98
CA MET A 256 15.71 12.00 23.06
C MET A 256 16.32 10.92 23.98
N VAL A 257 17.65 10.74 23.95
CA VAL A 257 18.34 9.81 24.87
C VAL A 257 18.24 10.30 26.30
N ASN A 258 18.38 11.61 26.54
CA ASN A 258 18.25 12.20 27.89
C ASN A 258 16.84 11.96 28.48
N GLU A 259 15.78 12.16 27.69
CA GLU A 259 14.40 11.90 28.12
C GLU A 259 14.21 10.44 28.56
N VAL A 260 14.59 9.48 27.69
CA VAL A 260 14.46 8.05 27.98
C VAL A 260 15.30 7.61 29.19
N VAL A 261 16.46 8.21 29.40
CA VAL A 261 17.31 7.96 30.58
C VAL A 261 16.70 8.59 31.84
N ALA A 262 16.07 9.77 31.73
CA ALA A 262 15.36 10.41 32.83
C ALA A 262 14.16 9.59 33.32
N ASP A 263 13.51 8.87 32.39
CA ASP A 263 12.40 7.92 32.67
C ASP A 263 12.91 6.59 33.30
N GLY A 264 14.21 6.47 33.60
CA GLY A 264 14.79 5.33 34.33
C GLY A 264 15.39 4.22 33.44
N GLU A 265 15.43 4.38 32.13
CA GLU A 265 16.04 3.38 31.22
C GLU A 265 17.59 3.46 31.29
N LYS A 266 18.23 2.28 31.16
CA LYS A 266 19.71 2.22 31.09
C LYS A 266 20.25 2.92 29.84
N THR A 267 21.23 3.81 30.03
CA THR A 267 21.85 4.59 28.93
C THR A 267 22.19 3.76 27.69
N SER A 268 22.79 2.57 27.88
CA SER A 268 23.16 1.72 26.73
C SER A 268 21.99 1.21 25.93
N ARG A 269 20.81 1.01 26.57
CA ARG A 269 19.58 0.57 25.93
C ARG A 269 18.86 1.76 25.28
N ALA A 270 18.80 2.90 25.96
CA ALA A 270 18.26 4.15 25.43
C ALA A 270 18.99 4.55 24.14
N VAL A 271 20.33 4.60 24.17
CA VAL A 271 21.14 4.90 22.98
C VAL A 271 20.90 3.88 21.84
N ALA A 272 20.84 2.58 22.16
CA ALA A 272 20.58 1.57 21.13
C ALA A 272 19.18 1.72 20.50
N GLY A 273 18.17 2.02 21.29
CA GLY A 273 16.79 2.25 20.84
C GLY A 273 16.66 3.50 19.97
N ILE A 274 17.24 4.62 20.41
CA ILE A 274 17.21 5.87 19.65
C ILE A 274 18.05 5.75 18.35
N ALA A 275 19.23 5.15 18.40
CA ALA A 275 20.05 4.92 17.21
C ALA A 275 19.31 4.06 16.15
N ALA A 276 18.59 3.01 16.57
CA ALA A 276 17.80 2.20 15.67
C ALA A 276 16.63 2.97 15.03
N ARG A 277 16.00 3.90 15.77
CA ARG A 277 14.90 4.74 15.29
C ARG A 277 15.35 5.86 14.36
N THR A 278 16.50 6.46 14.63
CA THR A 278 17.03 7.66 13.93
C THR A 278 17.98 7.32 12.77
N GLY A 279 18.42 6.06 12.68
CA GLY A 279 19.44 5.66 11.70
C GLY A 279 20.87 6.15 12.01
N LEU A 280 21.07 6.84 13.14
CA LEU A 280 22.37 7.30 13.58
C LEU A 280 23.27 6.14 14.02
N ARG A 281 24.57 6.29 13.86
CA ARG A 281 25.53 5.30 14.35
C ARG A 281 25.50 5.27 15.89
N ARG A 282 25.23 4.10 16.47
CA ARG A 282 25.12 3.91 17.92
C ARG A 282 26.34 4.48 18.68
N ARG A 283 27.55 4.31 18.15
CA ARG A 283 28.79 4.81 18.76
C ARG A 283 28.82 6.34 18.75
N GLU A 284 28.48 6.95 17.63
CA GLU A 284 28.46 8.40 17.46
C GLU A 284 27.45 9.07 18.41
N LEU A 285 26.25 8.52 18.51
CA LEU A 285 25.22 8.99 19.44
C LEU A 285 25.64 8.81 20.91
N TYR A 286 26.30 7.70 21.24
CA TYR A 286 26.80 7.46 22.59
C TYR A 286 27.90 8.46 22.99
N ASP A 287 28.85 8.70 22.08
CA ASP A 287 29.96 9.64 22.32
C ASP A 287 29.43 11.09 22.46
N ALA A 288 28.47 11.50 21.62
CA ALA A 288 27.79 12.80 21.70
C ALA A 288 27.00 12.97 23.01
N PHE A 289 26.27 11.95 23.42
CA PHE A 289 25.54 11.95 24.71
C PHE A 289 26.49 12.13 25.91
N LEU A 290 27.61 11.43 25.91
CA LEU A 290 28.62 11.57 26.98
C LEU A 290 29.28 12.97 26.96
N ALA A 291 29.54 13.54 25.80
CA ALA A 291 30.08 14.88 25.65
C ALA A 291 29.09 15.93 26.20
N ALA A 292 27.80 15.85 25.86
CA ALA A 292 26.78 16.75 26.33
C ALA A 292 26.66 16.72 27.88
N ARG A 293 26.70 15.52 28.48
CA ARG A 293 26.68 15.37 29.96
C ARG A 293 27.91 15.97 30.66
N ARG A 294 29.11 15.90 30.06
CA ARG A 294 30.32 16.53 30.60
C ARG A 294 30.22 18.05 30.55
N SER A 295 29.67 18.61 29.49
CA SER A 295 29.50 20.06 29.32
C SER A 295 28.42 20.63 30.28
N GLY A 296 27.37 19.86 30.60
CA GLY A 296 26.30 20.28 31.54
C GLY A 296 26.69 20.21 33.02
N VAL A 297 27.74 19.47 33.39
CA VAL A 297 28.24 19.39 34.78
C VAL A 297 29.15 20.57 35.15
N GLY A 298 29.61 21.35 34.17
CA GLY A 298 30.52 22.49 34.40
C GLY A 298 29.86 23.79 34.83
N THR A 299 28.55 23.90 34.87
CA THR A 299 27.82 25.16 35.15
C THR A 299 27.16 25.25 36.53
N SER A 300 27.37 24.27 37.43
CA SER A 300 26.72 24.26 38.77
C SER A 300 27.72 24.39 39.97
N GLN A 301 28.98 24.81 39.72
CA GLN A 301 29.89 25.12 40.81
C GLN A 301 30.62 26.45 40.57
N SER A 302 29.95 27.58 40.77
CA SER A 302 30.58 28.85 41.12
C SER A 302 29.50 29.80 41.68
N GLY A 303 29.35 29.78 42.98
CA GLY A 303 28.47 30.71 43.67
C GLY A 303 28.31 30.44 45.14
N ASP A 304 29.42 30.29 45.88
CA ASP A 304 29.43 30.58 47.32
C ASP A 304 30.82 31.16 47.64
N GLY A 305 30.91 32.48 47.58
CA GLY A 305 32.00 33.30 48.05
C GLY A 305 31.45 34.29 49.09
N HIS A 306 31.45 33.89 50.33
CA HIS A 306 31.28 34.81 51.48
C HIS A 306 32.28 35.96 51.33
N ALA A 307 31.79 37.20 51.30
CA ALA A 307 32.57 38.41 51.57
C ALA A 307 31.92 39.09 52.77
N GLU A 308 32.56 38.91 53.89
CA GLU A 308 32.39 39.68 55.12
C GLU A 308 32.77 41.16 54.83
N ALA A 309 31.91 42.09 55.20
CA ALA A 309 32.19 43.52 55.18
C ALA A 309 32.68 43.96 56.55
N PRO A 310 33.74 44.78 56.61
CA PRO A 310 34.19 45.30 57.90
C PRO A 310 33.36 46.51 58.34
N ASP A 311 33.13 46.50 59.63
CA ASP A 311 32.60 47.52 60.49
C ASP A 311 33.31 48.88 60.34
N GLN A 312 32.57 50.01 60.26
CA GLN A 312 33.11 51.34 60.48
C GLN A 312 32.30 52.08 61.50
N PRO A 313 32.96 52.82 62.45
CA PRO A 313 32.33 53.41 63.56
C PRO A 313 31.71 54.78 63.29
N SER A 314 30.68 55.10 64.02
CA SER A 314 30.03 56.39 64.18
C SER A 314 30.99 57.52 64.60
N ALA A 315 30.84 58.68 63.96
CA ALA A 315 31.15 59.98 64.61
C ALA A 315 30.31 61.09 63.99
N GLU A 316 29.57 61.77 64.86
CA GLU A 316 28.93 63.10 64.81
C GLU A 316 27.78 63.33 63.88
#